data_150a63b8408eb82ef55e65a53a07f338
#
_entry.id   150a63b8408eb82ef55e65a53a07f338
#
_cell.length_a   1.000
_cell.length_b   1.000
_cell.length_c   1.000
_cell.angle_alpha   90.00
_cell.angle_beta   90.00
_cell.angle_gamma   90.00
#
_symmetry.space_group_name_H-M   'P 1'
#
loop_
_entity.id
_entity.type
_entity.pdbx_description
1 polymer ?
#
loop_
_entity_poly.entity_id
_entity_poly.type
_entity_poly.pdbx_seq_one_letter_code
_entity_poly.pdbx_strand_id
1 'polypeptide(L)'
;MIKEAIVKIVNKEDLTYDEAYTVMNGIMGGETTATQNAAFLAALSTKSARAETTDEIAGCAAAMRAHATKVETGMELFEIVGTGGDNAHSFNISTTSAIVAAAGGMKVAKHGNRAASSLCGTADCLEALGVNISQSPKRCVELLNEVGMCFFFAQKYHSSMKYVGAIRKELGFRTVFNILGPLTNPGTPSMQLLGVYDEYLVKPLAQVLISLGVKRGMVVYGQDKLDEISMSAPTTVCEIRDGWFKSSVIAPEEFGFPRCTKEDLKGGTPEENAAITLAILNGEKGHKRNAVLMNAGAALYIGGKAENMKDGIELASVLIDSGKALETLEKLIEVSNRPEV
;
A
#
# COMPACT_ATOMS: atom_id res chain seq x y z
N MET A 1 -1.70 31.73 0.19
CA MET A 1 -2.09 30.46 -0.44
C MET A 1 -2.88 29.51 0.44
N ILE A 2 -2.37 29.01 1.62
CA ILE A 2 -3.18 28.07 2.44
C ILE A 2 -4.49 28.70 2.96
N LYS A 3 -4.49 30.00 3.29
CA LYS A 3 -5.71 30.70 3.73
C LYS A 3 -6.75 30.79 2.63
N GLU A 4 -6.35 31.14 1.42
CA GLU A 4 -7.23 31.22 0.27
C GLU A 4 -7.80 29.83 -0.08
N ALA A 5 -6.99 28.80 -0.04
CA ALA A 5 -7.43 27.41 -0.24
C ALA A 5 -8.46 26.97 0.81
N ILE A 6 -8.21 27.29 2.09
CA ILE A 6 -9.19 27.00 3.16
C ILE A 6 -10.51 27.72 2.89
N VAL A 7 -10.50 29.00 2.53
CA VAL A 7 -11.70 29.76 2.21
C VAL A 7 -12.45 29.12 1.03
N LYS A 8 -11.74 28.73 -0.04
CA LYS A 8 -12.30 28.07 -1.21
C LYS A 8 -13.01 26.77 -0.82
N ILE A 9 -12.34 25.91 -0.03
CA ILE A 9 -12.89 24.63 0.43
C ILE A 9 -14.12 24.84 1.35
N VAL A 10 -14.07 25.82 2.25
CA VAL A 10 -15.21 26.17 3.14
C VAL A 10 -16.42 26.60 2.34
N ASN A 11 -16.22 27.28 1.20
CA ASN A 11 -17.28 27.63 0.25
C ASN A 11 -17.72 26.45 -0.64
N LYS A 12 -17.24 25.23 -0.38
CA LYS A 12 -17.55 24.00 -1.14
C LYS A 12 -17.03 23.99 -2.57
N GLU A 13 -15.97 24.76 -2.83
CA GLU A 13 -15.28 24.75 -4.10
C GLU A 13 -14.12 23.77 -4.06
N ASP A 14 -13.82 23.14 -5.21
CA ASP A 14 -12.72 22.21 -5.37
C ASP A 14 -11.40 22.95 -5.61
N LEU A 15 -10.31 22.41 -5.07
CA LEU A 15 -8.97 22.87 -5.42
C LEU A 15 -8.55 22.22 -6.75
N THR A 16 -7.81 22.97 -7.54
CA THR A 16 -7.06 22.39 -8.67
C THR A 16 -5.89 21.59 -8.16
N TYR A 17 -5.30 20.76 -9.03
CA TYR A 17 -4.05 20.04 -8.75
C TYR A 17 -2.94 20.98 -8.24
N ASP A 18 -2.73 22.12 -8.92
CA ASP A 18 -1.67 23.08 -8.58
C ASP A 18 -1.92 23.77 -7.23
N GLU A 19 -3.17 24.10 -6.91
CA GLU A 19 -3.53 24.66 -5.61
C GLU A 19 -3.28 23.64 -4.49
N ALA A 20 -3.74 22.40 -4.65
CA ALA A 20 -3.54 21.32 -3.70
C ALA A 20 -2.05 20.98 -3.51
N TYR A 21 -1.30 20.88 -4.61
CA TYR A 21 0.15 20.70 -4.58
C TYR A 21 0.83 21.79 -3.78
N THR A 22 0.52 23.06 -4.07
CA THR A 22 1.18 24.21 -3.44
C THR A 22 0.89 24.29 -1.95
N VAL A 23 -0.35 24.04 -1.54
CA VAL A 23 -0.71 24.03 -0.10
C VAL A 23 0.01 22.89 0.61
N MET A 24 -0.04 21.67 0.08
CA MET A 24 0.63 20.53 0.68
C MET A 24 2.15 20.69 0.71
N ASN A 25 2.73 21.28 -0.34
CA ASN A 25 4.16 21.62 -0.37
C ASN A 25 4.55 22.57 0.77
N GLY A 26 3.77 23.61 1.01
CA GLY A 26 3.99 24.52 2.15
C GLY A 26 3.83 23.83 3.52
N ILE A 27 2.87 22.92 3.65
CA ILE A 27 2.70 22.11 4.86
C ILE A 27 3.92 21.20 5.08
N MET A 28 4.35 20.49 4.07
CA MET A 28 5.51 19.58 4.13
C MET A 28 6.83 20.31 4.28
N GLY A 29 6.92 21.58 3.83
CA GLY A 29 8.05 22.49 4.04
C GLY A 29 8.10 23.11 5.43
N GLY A 30 7.02 23.00 6.22
CA GLY A 30 6.91 23.64 7.53
C GLY A 30 6.67 25.16 7.48
N GLU A 31 6.14 25.65 6.35
CA GLU A 31 5.88 27.08 6.10
C GLU A 31 4.51 27.54 6.64
N THR A 32 3.72 26.61 7.18
CA THR A 32 2.37 26.82 7.66
C THR A 32 2.24 26.54 9.15
N THR A 33 1.26 27.15 9.80
CA THR A 33 1.03 26.94 11.25
C THR A 33 0.19 25.69 11.50
N ALA A 34 0.29 25.11 12.71
CA ALA A 34 -0.52 23.97 13.12
C ALA A 34 -2.02 24.22 12.97
N THR A 35 -2.49 25.45 13.31
CA THR A 35 -3.88 25.87 13.15
C THR A 35 -4.32 25.87 11.68
N GLN A 36 -3.47 26.37 10.78
CA GLN A 36 -3.75 26.36 9.35
C GLN A 36 -3.81 24.93 8.80
N ASN A 37 -2.88 24.08 9.23
CA ASN A 37 -2.85 22.67 8.84
C ASN A 37 -4.10 21.92 9.30
N ALA A 38 -4.50 22.11 10.57
CA ALA A 38 -5.71 21.50 11.11
C ALA A 38 -6.97 21.99 10.37
N ALA A 39 -7.08 23.30 10.11
CA ALA A 39 -8.20 23.88 9.38
C ALA A 39 -8.29 23.36 7.94
N PHE A 40 -7.17 23.27 7.24
CA PHE A 40 -7.10 22.72 5.87
C PHE A 40 -7.56 21.26 5.84
N LEU A 41 -7.01 20.41 6.72
CA LEU A 41 -7.36 18.98 6.78
C LEU A 41 -8.83 18.78 7.13
N ALA A 42 -9.35 19.50 8.12
CA ALA A 42 -10.75 19.39 8.53
C ALA A 42 -11.71 19.88 7.43
N ALA A 43 -11.41 21.03 6.80
CA ALA A 43 -12.24 21.57 5.73
C ALA A 43 -12.26 20.62 4.50
N LEU A 44 -11.10 20.09 4.11
CA LEU A 44 -10.99 19.18 2.97
C LEU A 44 -11.76 17.88 3.23
N SER A 45 -11.66 17.30 4.41
CA SER A 45 -12.33 16.05 4.79
C SER A 45 -13.86 16.21 4.92
N THR A 46 -14.38 17.43 5.07
CA THR A 46 -15.82 17.72 5.25
C THR A 46 -16.45 18.51 4.12
N LYS A 47 -15.71 18.75 3.05
CA LYS A 47 -16.15 19.55 1.90
C LYS A 47 -17.40 18.98 1.25
N SER A 48 -17.43 17.67 1.06
CA SER A 48 -18.54 16.93 0.43
C SER A 48 -18.68 15.52 1.02
N ALA A 49 -19.69 14.78 0.58
CA ALA A 49 -19.90 13.39 0.99
C ALA A 49 -18.73 12.44 0.58
N ARG A 50 -17.95 12.82 -0.44
CA ARG A 50 -16.79 12.08 -0.94
C ARG A 50 -15.47 12.82 -0.72
N ALA A 51 -15.49 13.81 0.14
CA ALA A 51 -14.37 14.65 0.58
C ALA A 51 -13.48 15.17 -0.57
N GLU A 52 -12.38 14.52 -0.86
CA GLU A 52 -11.35 14.99 -1.79
C GLU A 52 -11.66 14.60 -3.25
N THR A 53 -11.32 15.47 -4.19
CA THR A 53 -11.33 15.18 -5.63
C THR A 53 -10.04 14.47 -6.07
N THR A 54 -10.06 13.90 -7.27
CA THR A 54 -8.87 13.28 -7.88
C THR A 54 -7.69 14.24 -7.98
N ASP A 55 -7.95 15.50 -8.38
CA ASP A 55 -6.92 16.54 -8.51
C ASP A 55 -6.33 16.94 -7.15
N GLU A 56 -7.17 17.07 -6.14
CA GLU A 56 -6.73 17.36 -4.77
C GLU A 56 -5.86 16.25 -4.20
N ILE A 57 -6.25 14.99 -4.38
CA ILE A 57 -5.47 13.84 -3.94
C ILE A 57 -4.13 13.78 -4.69
N ALA A 58 -4.16 13.92 -6.03
CA ALA A 58 -2.97 13.86 -6.87
C ALA A 58 -1.98 14.98 -6.55
N GLY A 59 -2.46 16.22 -6.38
CA GLY A 59 -1.62 17.35 -6.00
C GLY A 59 -0.97 17.15 -4.63
N CYS A 60 -1.74 16.72 -3.63
CA CYS A 60 -1.22 16.41 -2.30
C CYS A 60 -0.18 15.28 -2.33
N ALA A 61 -0.44 14.20 -3.08
CA ALA A 61 0.49 13.07 -3.21
C ALA A 61 1.80 13.49 -3.88
N ALA A 62 1.73 14.27 -4.96
CA ALA A 62 2.89 14.76 -5.68
C ALA A 62 3.77 15.66 -4.80
N ALA A 63 3.17 16.55 -4.01
CA ALA A 63 3.90 17.39 -3.04
C ALA A 63 4.60 16.54 -1.98
N MET A 64 3.93 15.53 -1.42
CA MET A 64 4.56 14.62 -0.45
C MET A 64 5.71 13.83 -1.07
N ARG A 65 5.59 13.35 -2.31
CA ARG A 65 6.69 12.69 -3.05
C ARG A 65 7.88 13.62 -3.24
N ALA A 66 7.65 14.90 -3.48
CA ALA A 66 8.71 15.89 -3.63
C ALA A 66 9.54 16.09 -2.35
N HIS A 67 8.91 15.91 -1.18
CA HIS A 67 9.57 16.02 0.15
C HIS A 67 10.06 14.68 0.71
N ALA A 68 9.79 13.56 0.05
CA ALA A 68 10.29 12.25 0.47
C ALA A 68 11.78 12.08 0.16
N THR A 69 12.48 11.28 0.96
CA THR A 69 13.82 10.80 0.59
C THR A 69 13.70 9.87 -0.60
N LYS A 70 14.05 10.34 -1.79
CA LYS A 70 13.95 9.58 -3.03
C LYS A 70 14.94 8.43 -3.08
N VAL A 71 14.53 7.33 -3.70
CA VAL A 71 15.36 6.16 -3.97
C VAL A 71 15.33 5.86 -5.47
N GLU A 72 16.38 6.28 -6.17
CA GLU A 72 16.52 6.02 -7.60
C GLU A 72 17.12 4.64 -7.80
N THR A 73 16.34 3.71 -8.32
CA THR A 73 16.76 2.32 -8.49
C THR A 73 17.13 1.97 -9.93
N GLY A 74 16.63 2.71 -10.90
CA GLY A 74 16.72 2.38 -12.33
C GLY A 74 15.92 1.13 -12.73
N MET A 75 15.06 0.62 -11.85
CA MET A 75 14.27 -0.60 -12.05
C MET A 75 12.79 -0.28 -12.19
N GLU A 76 12.06 -1.14 -12.89
CA GLU A 76 10.59 -1.15 -12.81
C GLU A 76 10.17 -1.80 -11.49
N LEU A 77 9.56 -0.99 -10.62
CA LEU A 77 9.18 -1.40 -9.28
C LEU A 77 7.68 -1.74 -9.21
N PHE A 78 7.37 -2.68 -8.35
CA PHE A 78 6.02 -3.04 -7.96
C PHE A 78 5.78 -2.75 -6.47
N GLU A 79 4.60 -2.27 -6.14
CA GLU A 79 4.13 -2.14 -4.77
C GLU A 79 2.82 -2.89 -4.55
N ILE A 80 2.68 -3.51 -3.38
CA ILE A 80 1.43 -4.06 -2.88
C ILE A 80 1.17 -3.47 -1.50
N VAL A 81 0.05 -2.76 -1.34
CA VAL A 81 -0.24 -1.99 -0.14
C VAL A 81 -1.75 -1.74 0.00
N GLY A 82 -2.25 -1.69 1.23
CA GLY A 82 -3.58 -1.18 1.53
C GLY A 82 -3.53 0.22 2.14
N THR A 83 -4.65 0.94 2.08
CA THR A 83 -4.81 2.23 2.78
C THR A 83 -4.79 2.05 4.29
N GLY A 84 -5.12 0.86 4.76
CA GLY A 84 -5.45 0.63 6.17
C GLY A 84 -6.78 1.26 6.58
N GLY A 85 -7.12 1.13 7.86
CA GLY A 85 -8.33 1.75 8.39
C GLY A 85 -9.64 1.06 8.05
N ASP A 86 -9.59 -0.13 7.50
CA ASP A 86 -10.74 -0.99 7.16
C ASP A 86 -11.39 -1.66 8.38
N ASN A 87 -10.71 -1.65 9.54
CA ASN A 87 -11.09 -2.32 10.79
C ASN A 87 -11.33 -3.85 10.65
N ALA A 88 -10.73 -4.47 9.64
CA ALA A 88 -10.88 -5.91 9.42
C ALA A 88 -10.01 -6.75 10.37
N HIS A 89 -8.93 -6.17 10.92
CA HIS A 89 -7.95 -6.85 11.76
C HIS A 89 -7.38 -8.11 11.10
N SER A 90 -7.26 -8.10 9.76
CA SER A 90 -6.68 -9.21 9.02
C SER A 90 -5.19 -9.38 9.36
N PHE A 91 -4.66 -10.60 9.18
CA PHE A 91 -3.22 -10.79 9.19
C PHE A 91 -2.57 -10.01 8.04
N ASN A 92 -1.24 -9.91 8.04
CA ASN A 92 -0.50 -9.11 7.05
C ASN A 92 -0.51 -9.75 5.64
N ILE A 93 -1.70 -9.77 4.99
CA ILE A 93 -1.94 -10.38 3.67
C ILE A 93 -0.98 -9.80 2.64
N SER A 94 -0.96 -8.47 2.48
CA SER A 94 -0.12 -7.79 1.48
C SER A 94 1.37 -7.98 1.74
N THR A 95 1.81 -8.09 3.01
CA THR A 95 3.21 -8.34 3.36
C THR A 95 3.65 -9.74 2.95
N THR A 96 2.84 -10.75 3.27
CA THR A 96 3.11 -12.14 2.88
C THR A 96 3.07 -12.29 1.35
N SER A 97 2.09 -11.66 0.69
CA SER A 97 1.97 -11.64 -0.78
C SER A 97 3.15 -10.95 -1.47
N ALA A 98 3.72 -9.91 -0.85
CA ALA A 98 4.91 -9.22 -1.34
C ALA A 98 6.13 -10.15 -1.43
N ILE A 99 6.34 -11.01 -0.43
CA ILE A 99 7.43 -11.99 -0.39
C ILE A 99 7.24 -13.01 -1.53
N VAL A 100 6.01 -13.51 -1.73
CA VAL A 100 5.70 -14.44 -2.82
C VAL A 100 5.90 -13.79 -4.19
N ALA A 101 5.48 -12.53 -4.36
CA ALA A 101 5.70 -11.79 -5.61
C ALA A 101 7.20 -11.58 -5.91
N ALA A 102 7.99 -11.27 -4.89
CA ALA A 102 9.46 -11.17 -5.03
C ALA A 102 10.09 -12.51 -5.42
N ALA A 103 9.65 -13.62 -4.82
CA ALA A 103 10.05 -14.98 -5.19
C ALA A 103 9.73 -15.29 -6.66
N GLY A 104 8.66 -14.71 -7.21
CA GLY A 104 8.29 -14.77 -8.62
C GLY A 104 9.12 -13.88 -9.56
N GLY A 105 10.16 -13.22 -9.04
CA GLY A 105 11.09 -12.39 -9.82
C GLY A 105 10.59 -10.97 -10.06
N MET A 106 9.70 -10.46 -9.23
CA MET A 106 9.33 -9.04 -9.24
C MET A 106 10.30 -8.22 -8.39
N LYS A 107 10.41 -6.92 -8.70
CA LYS A 107 11.15 -5.95 -7.86
C LYS A 107 10.15 -5.24 -6.96
N VAL A 108 9.93 -5.78 -5.78
CA VAL A 108 8.93 -5.32 -4.81
C VAL A 108 9.51 -4.24 -3.91
N ALA A 109 9.07 -3.02 -4.08
CA ALA A 109 9.43 -1.88 -3.24
C ALA A 109 8.28 -1.59 -2.28
N LYS A 110 8.21 -2.34 -1.18
CA LYS A 110 7.09 -2.21 -0.23
C LYS A 110 7.27 -0.98 0.65
N HIS A 111 6.29 -0.09 0.61
CA HIS A 111 6.20 1.06 1.52
C HIS A 111 5.21 0.74 2.66
N GLY A 112 5.54 1.13 3.87
CA GLY A 112 4.66 0.86 5.00
C GLY A 112 5.12 1.47 6.31
N ASN A 113 4.28 1.33 7.32
CA ASN A 113 4.49 1.89 8.65
C ASN A 113 4.15 0.85 9.74
N ARG A 114 4.36 1.25 11.00
CA ARG A 114 3.83 0.54 12.16
C ARG A 114 2.30 0.65 12.21
N ALA A 115 1.69 -0.21 12.99
CA ALA A 115 0.25 -0.19 13.21
C ALA A 115 -0.23 1.19 13.69
N ALA A 116 -1.35 1.66 13.15
CA ALA A 116 -2.04 2.87 13.62
C ALA A 116 -3.30 2.53 14.42
N SER A 117 -4.09 1.59 13.95
CA SER A 117 -5.34 1.12 14.57
C SER A 117 -5.44 -0.40 14.71
N SER A 118 -4.66 -1.15 13.94
CA SER A 118 -4.53 -2.61 14.05
C SER A 118 -3.52 -3.01 15.15
N LEU A 119 -3.44 -4.30 15.47
CA LEU A 119 -2.45 -4.83 16.41
C LEU A 119 -1.06 -4.98 15.79
N CYS A 120 -0.97 -5.09 14.47
CA CYS A 120 0.28 -5.33 13.75
C CYS A 120 0.26 -4.63 12.38
N GLY A 121 1.15 -3.68 12.17
CA GLY A 121 1.41 -3.06 10.86
C GLY A 121 2.45 -3.84 10.05
N THR A 122 2.71 -3.40 8.81
CA THR A 122 3.73 -4.01 7.97
C THR A 122 5.12 -4.01 8.61
N ALA A 123 5.52 -2.88 9.21
CA ALA A 123 6.83 -2.76 9.86
C ALA A 123 6.94 -3.70 11.05
N ASP A 124 5.89 -3.82 11.86
CA ASP A 124 5.86 -4.67 13.04
C ASP A 124 5.99 -6.16 12.66
N CYS A 125 5.26 -6.59 11.61
CA CYS A 125 5.34 -7.94 11.09
C CYS A 125 6.72 -8.28 10.52
N LEU A 126 7.30 -7.40 9.70
CA LEU A 126 8.64 -7.61 9.13
C LEU A 126 9.73 -7.67 10.21
N GLU A 127 9.64 -6.82 11.23
CA GLU A 127 10.57 -6.82 12.36
C GLU A 127 10.44 -8.12 13.19
N ALA A 128 9.20 -8.61 13.43
CA ALA A 128 8.96 -9.88 14.07
C ALA A 128 9.44 -11.09 13.25
N LEU A 129 9.48 -10.97 11.92
CA LEU A 129 10.12 -11.95 11.02
C LEU A 129 11.64 -11.87 11.01
N GLY A 130 12.26 -10.90 11.69
CA GLY A 130 13.70 -10.70 11.75
C GLY A 130 14.29 -9.81 10.67
N VAL A 131 13.47 -9.14 9.87
CA VAL A 131 13.93 -8.19 8.85
C VAL A 131 14.32 -6.87 9.49
N ASN A 132 15.51 -6.34 9.18
CA ASN A 132 15.87 -4.99 9.56
C ASN A 132 15.06 -3.97 8.75
N ILE A 133 14.12 -3.30 9.40
CA ILE A 133 13.24 -2.32 8.77
C ILE A 133 13.89 -0.94 8.56
N SER A 134 15.00 -0.66 9.22
CA SER A 134 15.73 0.61 9.13
C SER A 134 16.70 0.66 7.96
N GLN A 135 16.23 0.28 6.77
CA GLN A 135 17.06 0.22 5.56
C GLN A 135 17.38 1.61 5.03
N SER A 136 18.64 1.84 4.65
CA SER A 136 19.06 3.04 3.94
C SER A 136 18.65 2.97 2.45
N PRO A 137 18.63 4.09 1.70
CA PRO A 137 18.43 4.06 0.25
C PRO A 137 19.38 3.11 -0.48
N LYS A 138 20.67 3.10 -0.10
CA LYS A 138 21.68 2.18 -0.65
C LYS A 138 21.31 0.71 -0.38
N ARG A 139 20.94 0.39 0.86
CA ARG A 139 20.51 -0.96 1.25
C ARG A 139 19.24 -1.38 0.51
N CYS A 140 18.28 -0.50 0.31
CA CYS A 140 17.08 -0.81 -0.46
C CYS A 140 17.40 -1.19 -1.92
N VAL A 141 18.33 -0.48 -2.57
CA VAL A 141 18.80 -0.81 -3.93
C VAL A 141 19.51 -2.18 -3.95
N GLU A 142 20.35 -2.45 -2.97
CA GLU A 142 21.02 -3.75 -2.82
C GLU A 142 20.02 -4.90 -2.64
N LEU A 143 19.04 -4.74 -1.76
CA LEU A 143 17.98 -5.70 -1.52
C LEU A 143 17.12 -5.95 -2.78
N LEU A 144 16.77 -4.91 -3.52
CA LEU A 144 16.05 -5.05 -4.78
C LEU A 144 16.85 -5.84 -5.82
N ASN A 145 18.18 -5.64 -5.88
CA ASN A 145 19.03 -6.39 -6.80
C ASN A 145 19.19 -7.85 -6.40
N GLU A 146 19.54 -8.13 -5.12
CA GLU A 146 19.89 -9.46 -4.66
C GLU A 146 18.70 -10.35 -4.30
N VAL A 147 17.64 -9.75 -3.70
CA VAL A 147 16.49 -10.47 -3.15
C VAL A 147 15.22 -10.26 -3.99
N GLY A 148 15.10 -9.09 -4.62
CA GLY A 148 13.89 -8.68 -5.30
C GLY A 148 12.90 -7.92 -4.41
N MET A 149 13.19 -7.70 -3.13
CA MET A 149 12.29 -6.98 -2.21
C MET A 149 13.08 -6.06 -1.29
N CYS A 150 12.58 -4.84 -1.07
CA CYS A 150 13.00 -3.93 0.00
C CYS A 150 11.81 -3.38 0.77
N PHE A 151 12.08 -2.73 1.90
CA PHE A 151 11.07 -2.06 2.70
C PHE A 151 11.42 -0.59 2.94
N PHE A 152 10.54 0.30 2.49
CA PHE A 152 10.60 1.72 2.77
C PHE A 152 9.81 2.03 4.03
N PHE A 153 10.49 2.14 5.16
CA PHE A 153 9.86 2.49 6.43
C PHE A 153 9.43 3.96 6.41
N ALA A 154 8.13 4.23 6.41
CA ALA A 154 7.57 5.56 6.18
C ALA A 154 8.17 6.64 7.11
N GLN A 155 8.42 6.33 8.38
CA GLN A 155 9.00 7.29 9.33
C GLN A 155 10.43 7.73 8.94
N LYS A 156 11.19 6.86 8.28
CA LYS A 156 12.56 7.16 7.81
C LYS A 156 12.56 7.99 6.53
N TYR A 157 11.61 7.73 5.64
CA TYR A 157 11.60 8.32 4.29
C TYR A 157 10.74 9.58 4.18
N HIS A 158 9.83 9.83 5.12
CA HIS A 158 8.93 11.00 5.14
C HIS A 158 9.11 11.86 6.39
N SER A 159 10.28 12.46 6.55
CA SER A 159 10.61 13.31 7.69
C SER A 159 9.66 14.52 7.85
N SER A 160 9.07 15.00 6.77
CA SER A 160 8.09 16.09 6.74
C SER A 160 6.78 15.76 7.49
N MET A 161 6.49 14.49 7.74
CA MET A 161 5.32 14.08 8.52
C MET A 161 5.31 14.60 9.95
N LYS A 162 6.47 15.07 10.48
CA LYS A 162 6.57 15.75 11.78
C LYS A 162 5.68 16.99 11.88
N TYR A 163 5.39 17.66 10.76
CA TYR A 163 4.55 18.86 10.73
C TYR A 163 3.05 18.59 10.84
N VAL A 164 2.62 17.36 10.66
CA VAL A 164 1.20 16.96 10.67
C VAL A 164 0.88 15.80 11.59
N GLY A 165 1.87 15.07 12.07
CA GLY A 165 1.65 13.85 12.86
C GLY A 165 0.85 14.08 14.14
N ALA A 166 1.20 15.11 14.94
CA ALA A 166 0.47 15.49 16.15
C ALA A 166 -0.96 15.94 15.82
N ILE A 167 -1.10 16.79 14.78
CA ILE A 167 -2.39 17.33 14.34
C ILE A 167 -3.34 16.20 13.95
N ARG A 168 -2.89 15.23 13.16
CA ARG A 168 -3.70 14.06 12.76
C ARG A 168 -4.19 13.25 13.95
N LYS A 169 -3.32 13.08 14.96
CA LYS A 169 -3.66 12.37 16.20
C LYS A 169 -4.73 13.13 17.00
N GLU A 170 -4.61 14.45 17.09
CA GLU A 170 -5.55 15.31 17.81
C GLU A 170 -6.90 15.40 17.11
N LEU A 171 -6.93 15.47 15.75
CA LEU A 171 -8.16 15.50 14.97
C LEU A 171 -8.97 14.20 15.13
N GLY A 172 -8.34 13.04 15.24
CA GLY A 172 -9.00 11.77 15.56
C GLY A 172 -9.96 11.23 14.49
N PHE A 173 -10.07 11.87 13.33
CA PHE A 173 -10.88 11.42 12.21
C PHE A 173 -10.04 11.24 10.93
N ARG A 174 -10.61 10.61 9.91
CA ARG A 174 -9.93 10.40 8.63
C ARG A 174 -9.74 11.71 7.88
N THR A 175 -8.53 11.90 7.35
CA THR A 175 -8.15 13.03 6.49
C THR A 175 -7.53 12.49 5.21
N VAL A 176 -7.20 13.36 4.26
CA VAL A 176 -6.51 12.98 3.02
C VAL A 176 -5.25 12.12 3.28
N PHE A 177 -4.57 12.28 4.41
CA PHE A 177 -3.43 11.45 4.79
C PHE A 177 -3.75 9.96 4.97
N ASN A 178 -5.00 9.57 5.10
CA ASN A 178 -5.37 8.16 5.18
C ASN A 178 -5.31 7.44 3.82
N ILE A 179 -5.29 8.20 2.73
CA ILE A 179 -5.18 7.68 1.37
C ILE A 179 -3.85 8.05 0.70
N LEU A 180 -3.10 9.03 1.24
CA LEU A 180 -1.84 9.47 0.64
C LEU A 180 -0.68 8.48 0.85
N GLY A 181 -0.68 7.70 1.94
CA GLY A 181 0.40 6.75 2.24
C GLY A 181 0.77 5.86 1.05
N PRO A 182 -0.18 5.09 0.49
CA PRO A 182 0.04 4.25 -0.68
C PRO A 182 0.44 4.98 -1.96
N LEU A 183 0.23 6.28 -2.03
CA LEU A 183 0.51 7.12 -3.20
C LEU A 183 1.90 7.77 -3.16
N THR A 184 2.63 7.60 -2.06
CA THR A 184 3.85 8.37 -1.78
C THR A 184 5.09 7.51 -1.60
N ASN A 185 5.10 6.32 -2.20
CA ASN A 185 6.25 5.42 -2.17
C ASN A 185 7.52 6.11 -2.69
N PRO A 186 8.63 6.10 -1.91
CA PRO A 186 9.91 6.74 -2.27
C PRO A 186 10.55 6.23 -3.56
N GLY A 187 10.27 4.97 -3.93
CA GLY A 187 10.78 4.36 -5.16
C GLY A 187 9.94 4.63 -6.40
N THR A 188 8.82 5.34 -6.29
CA THR A 188 7.91 5.67 -7.40
C THR A 188 7.58 4.47 -8.30
N PRO A 189 6.91 3.41 -7.78
CA PRO A 189 6.65 2.20 -8.52
C PRO A 189 5.78 2.47 -9.75
N SER A 190 6.12 1.81 -10.87
CA SER A 190 5.34 1.85 -12.12
C SER A 190 4.23 0.79 -12.15
N MET A 191 4.22 -0.11 -11.17
CA MET A 191 3.21 -1.16 -11.02
C MET A 191 2.71 -1.19 -9.58
N GLN A 192 1.39 -1.32 -9.37
CA GLN A 192 0.82 -1.29 -8.01
C GLN A 192 -0.46 -2.12 -7.87
N LEU A 193 -0.55 -2.87 -6.75
CA LEU A 193 -1.80 -3.40 -6.23
C LEU A 193 -2.16 -2.61 -4.97
N LEU A 194 -3.24 -1.81 -5.05
CA LEU A 194 -3.70 -0.92 -3.98
C LEU A 194 -5.05 -1.36 -3.45
N GLY A 195 -5.11 -1.77 -2.19
CA GLY A 195 -6.36 -1.98 -1.48
C GLY A 195 -6.88 -0.70 -0.84
N VAL A 196 -8.20 -0.50 -0.85
CA VAL A 196 -8.85 0.67 -0.28
C VAL A 196 -9.91 0.29 0.75
N TYR A 197 -10.07 1.11 1.80
CA TYR A 197 -11.01 0.89 2.89
C TYR A 197 -12.48 1.17 2.54
N ASP A 198 -12.74 1.78 1.39
CA ASP A 198 -14.08 2.13 0.93
C ASP A 198 -14.19 2.05 -0.59
N GLU A 199 -15.31 1.53 -1.08
CA GLU A 199 -15.54 1.27 -2.50
C GLU A 199 -15.49 2.53 -3.36
N TYR A 200 -15.95 3.67 -2.84
CA TYR A 200 -15.95 4.93 -3.60
C TYR A 200 -14.54 5.39 -4.00
N LEU A 201 -13.49 4.92 -3.30
CA LEU A 201 -12.08 5.25 -3.59
C LEU A 201 -11.51 4.47 -4.77
N VAL A 202 -12.12 3.36 -5.18
CA VAL A 202 -11.55 2.46 -6.20
C VAL A 202 -11.26 3.19 -7.50
N LYS A 203 -12.23 3.87 -8.10
CA LYS A 203 -12.03 4.60 -9.36
C LYS A 203 -11.20 5.89 -9.20
N PRO A 204 -11.47 6.77 -8.22
CA PRO A 204 -10.64 7.96 -8.02
C PRO A 204 -9.16 7.64 -7.82
N LEU A 205 -8.82 6.64 -7.00
CA LEU A 205 -7.43 6.30 -6.78
C LEU A 205 -6.79 5.60 -7.98
N ALA A 206 -7.54 4.89 -8.82
CA ALA A 206 -7.02 4.40 -10.09
C ALA A 206 -6.61 5.57 -11.02
N GLN A 207 -7.42 6.63 -11.10
CA GLN A 207 -7.09 7.83 -11.87
C GLN A 207 -5.87 8.55 -11.30
N VAL A 208 -5.79 8.68 -9.96
CA VAL A 208 -4.63 9.27 -9.28
C VAL A 208 -3.36 8.46 -9.56
N LEU A 209 -3.41 7.12 -9.46
CA LEU A 209 -2.25 6.28 -9.76
C LEU A 209 -1.75 6.46 -11.19
N ILE A 210 -2.66 6.54 -12.17
CA ILE A 210 -2.32 6.83 -13.57
C ILE A 210 -1.62 8.19 -13.67
N SER A 211 -2.16 9.25 -13.06
CA SER A 211 -1.55 10.59 -13.09
C SER A 211 -0.18 10.63 -12.40
N LEU A 212 0.05 9.75 -11.43
CA LEU A 212 1.32 9.60 -10.72
C LEU A 212 2.32 8.66 -11.42
N GLY A 213 1.98 8.15 -12.62
CA GLY A 213 2.89 7.39 -13.47
C GLY A 213 2.80 5.87 -13.34
N VAL A 214 1.79 5.32 -12.66
CA VAL A 214 1.54 3.88 -12.62
C VAL A 214 1.03 3.42 -13.98
N LYS A 215 1.74 2.48 -14.60
CA LYS A 215 1.42 1.93 -15.92
C LYS A 215 0.53 0.70 -15.86
N ARG A 216 0.73 -0.15 -14.84
CA ARG A 216 -0.04 -1.37 -14.63
C ARG A 216 -0.40 -1.50 -13.16
N GLY A 217 -1.62 -1.89 -12.87
CA GLY A 217 -2.04 -2.05 -11.48
C GLY A 217 -3.48 -2.47 -11.32
N MET A 218 -3.86 -2.61 -10.07
CA MET A 218 -5.24 -2.77 -9.64
C MET A 218 -5.49 -1.93 -8.39
N VAL A 219 -6.63 -1.26 -8.36
CA VAL A 219 -7.20 -0.73 -7.11
C VAL A 219 -8.36 -1.63 -6.73
N VAL A 220 -8.34 -2.15 -5.51
CA VAL A 220 -9.24 -3.21 -5.08
C VAL A 220 -9.96 -2.85 -3.76
N TYR A 221 -11.18 -3.34 -3.62
CA TYR A 221 -11.98 -3.24 -2.41
C TYR A 221 -12.76 -4.52 -2.20
N GLY A 222 -12.46 -5.25 -1.13
CA GLY A 222 -13.29 -6.37 -0.68
C GLY A 222 -14.64 -5.84 -0.19
N GLN A 223 -15.75 -6.32 -0.78
CA GLN A 223 -17.10 -5.82 -0.49
C GLN A 223 -17.56 -6.08 0.95
N ASP A 224 -16.79 -6.80 1.70
CA ASP A 224 -16.88 -6.98 3.16
C ASP A 224 -16.06 -5.95 3.95
N LYS A 225 -15.64 -4.85 3.31
CA LYS A 225 -14.80 -3.77 3.87
C LYS A 225 -13.36 -4.22 4.18
N LEU A 226 -12.75 -4.95 3.26
CA LEU A 226 -11.36 -5.35 3.34
C LEU A 226 -10.54 -4.57 2.30
N ASP A 227 -9.42 -3.98 2.68
CA ASP A 227 -8.51 -3.28 1.78
C ASP A 227 -7.49 -4.23 1.10
N GLU A 228 -8.01 -5.39 0.66
CA GLU A 228 -7.28 -6.45 -0.06
C GLU A 228 -8.23 -7.15 -1.06
N ILE A 229 -7.73 -8.04 -1.90
CA ILE A 229 -8.58 -9.00 -2.59
C ILE A 229 -9.10 -9.98 -1.57
N SER A 230 -10.43 -9.98 -1.35
CA SER A 230 -11.07 -10.70 -0.27
C SER A 230 -11.28 -12.19 -0.59
N MET A 231 -11.10 -13.02 0.44
CA MET A 231 -11.51 -14.42 0.44
C MET A 231 -12.89 -14.64 1.09
N SER A 232 -13.46 -13.62 1.73
CA SER A 232 -14.75 -13.71 2.43
C SER A 232 -15.90 -13.00 1.70
N ALA A 233 -15.60 -12.26 0.63
CA ALA A 233 -16.59 -11.55 -0.19
C ALA A 233 -16.11 -11.39 -1.64
N PRO A 234 -16.98 -10.97 -2.57
CA PRO A 234 -16.54 -10.43 -3.85
C PRO A 234 -15.64 -9.21 -3.67
N THR A 235 -14.79 -8.93 -4.64
CA THR A 235 -13.90 -7.78 -4.65
C THR A 235 -14.20 -6.89 -5.84
N THR A 236 -14.47 -5.61 -5.61
CA THR A 236 -14.53 -4.60 -6.64
C THR A 236 -13.12 -4.26 -7.09
N VAL A 237 -12.85 -4.32 -8.38
CA VAL A 237 -11.53 -4.12 -8.99
C VAL A 237 -11.60 -3.01 -10.01
N CYS A 238 -10.59 -2.15 -10.02
CA CYS A 238 -10.29 -1.23 -11.11
C CYS A 238 -8.88 -1.54 -11.63
N GLU A 239 -8.79 -2.27 -12.76
CA GLU A 239 -7.53 -2.63 -13.39
C GLU A 239 -7.00 -1.48 -14.22
N ILE A 240 -5.73 -1.16 -14.07
CA ILE A 240 -4.99 -0.09 -14.78
C ILE A 240 -4.06 -0.71 -15.81
N ARG A 241 -4.12 -0.20 -17.05
CA ARG A 241 -3.17 -0.53 -18.12
C ARG A 241 -2.88 0.70 -18.98
N ASP A 242 -1.64 1.13 -19.02
CA ASP A 242 -1.11 2.12 -19.94
C ASP A 242 -2.02 3.36 -20.16
N GLY A 243 -2.46 3.97 -19.05
CA GLY A 243 -3.24 5.21 -19.07
C GLY A 243 -4.77 5.03 -19.15
N TRP A 244 -5.29 3.79 -19.24
CA TRP A 244 -6.72 3.50 -19.13
C TRP A 244 -7.01 2.55 -17.98
N PHE A 245 -8.26 2.43 -17.58
CA PHE A 245 -8.68 1.48 -16.56
C PHE A 245 -10.04 0.84 -16.88
N LYS A 246 -10.23 -0.36 -16.35
CA LYS A 246 -11.47 -1.13 -16.49
C LYS A 246 -11.94 -1.60 -15.11
N SER A 247 -13.22 -1.38 -14.81
CA SER A 247 -13.84 -1.89 -13.59
C SER A 247 -14.46 -3.26 -13.80
N SER A 248 -14.32 -4.12 -12.80
CA SER A 248 -14.94 -5.45 -12.73
C SER A 248 -15.18 -5.83 -11.27
N VAL A 249 -15.83 -6.96 -11.07
CA VAL A 249 -15.94 -7.62 -9.77
C VAL A 249 -15.41 -9.04 -9.96
N ILE A 250 -14.65 -9.52 -9.01
CA ILE A 250 -14.14 -10.89 -8.97
C ILE A 250 -14.54 -11.54 -7.65
N ALA A 251 -14.65 -12.85 -7.64
CA ALA A 251 -14.99 -13.62 -6.44
C ALA A 251 -14.05 -14.82 -6.28
N PRO A 252 -13.79 -15.29 -5.04
CA PRO A 252 -12.91 -16.44 -4.79
C PRO A 252 -13.30 -17.69 -5.58
N GLU A 253 -14.60 -17.91 -5.75
CA GLU A 253 -15.17 -19.08 -6.44
C GLU A 253 -14.77 -19.14 -7.91
N GLU A 254 -14.54 -18.00 -8.57
CA GLU A 254 -14.06 -17.94 -9.98
C GLU A 254 -12.67 -18.56 -10.14
N PHE A 255 -11.90 -18.60 -9.05
CA PHE A 255 -10.54 -19.17 -8.98
C PHE A 255 -10.50 -20.51 -8.28
N GLY A 256 -11.67 -21.13 -8.00
CA GLY A 256 -11.78 -22.45 -7.39
C GLY A 256 -11.60 -22.47 -5.87
N PHE A 257 -11.64 -21.33 -5.21
CA PHE A 257 -11.55 -21.25 -3.75
C PHE A 257 -12.93 -21.18 -3.11
N PRO A 258 -13.21 -21.98 -2.07
CA PRO A 258 -14.39 -21.79 -1.26
C PRO A 258 -14.28 -20.48 -0.46
N ARG A 259 -15.39 -19.74 -0.38
CA ARG A 259 -15.46 -18.53 0.43
C ARG A 259 -15.26 -18.86 1.90
N CYS A 260 -14.49 -18.03 2.60
CA CYS A 260 -14.32 -18.13 4.05
C CYS A 260 -15.10 -17.05 4.80
N THR A 261 -14.93 -16.98 6.12
CA THR A 261 -15.43 -15.88 6.95
C THR A 261 -14.31 -14.86 7.21
N LYS A 262 -14.65 -13.64 7.63
CA LYS A 262 -13.65 -12.65 8.08
C LYS A 262 -12.82 -13.13 9.27
N GLU A 263 -13.43 -13.92 10.17
CA GLU A 263 -12.73 -14.50 11.32
C GLU A 263 -11.57 -15.40 10.89
N ASP A 264 -11.73 -16.14 9.78
CA ASP A 264 -10.68 -17.02 9.24
C ASP A 264 -9.46 -16.24 8.76
N LEU A 265 -9.61 -14.94 8.50
CA LEU A 265 -8.54 -14.05 8.00
C LEU A 265 -7.91 -13.20 9.11
N LYS A 266 -8.40 -13.27 10.34
CA LYS A 266 -7.86 -12.47 11.44
C LYS A 266 -6.39 -12.78 11.70
N GLY A 267 -5.66 -11.71 11.98
CA GLY A 267 -4.32 -11.71 12.53
C GLY A 267 -4.34 -11.45 14.04
N GLY A 268 -3.18 -11.11 14.58
CA GLY A 268 -2.99 -10.83 16.00
C GLY A 268 -1.80 -9.90 16.24
N THR A 269 -1.01 -10.22 17.25
CA THR A 269 0.23 -9.50 17.58
C THR A 269 1.26 -9.63 16.45
N PRO A 270 2.36 -8.85 16.46
CA PRO A 270 3.43 -9.00 15.49
C PRO A 270 3.99 -10.42 15.40
N GLU A 271 4.16 -11.09 16.54
CA GLU A 271 4.67 -12.46 16.63
C GLU A 271 3.68 -13.46 16.04
N GLU A 272 2.38 -13.32 16.33
CA GLU A 272 1.33 -14.15 15.76
C GLU A 272 1.23 -13.99 14.24
N ASN A 273 1.33 -12.76 13.74
CA ASN A 273 1.32 -12.50 12.30
C ASN A 273 2.59 -13.01 11.60
N ALA A 274 3.74 -12.91 12.25
CA ALA A 274 4.98 -13.52 11.75
C ALA A 274 4.85 -15.06 11.68
N ALA A 275 4.26 -15.69 12.71
CA ALA A 275 4.01 -17.12 12.71
C ALA A 275 3.05 -17.55 11.59
N ILE A 276 1.97 -16.79 11.34
CA ILE A 276 1.03 -17.03 10.23
C ILE A 276 1.77 -16.94 8.88
N THR A 277 2.59 -15.90 8.70
CA THR A 277 3.40 -15.73 7.47
C THR A 277 4.33 -16.92 7.25
N LEU A 278 5.08 -17.33 8.28
CA LEU A 278 5.98 -18.48 8.21
C LEU A 278 5.25 -19.79 7.91
N ALA A 279 4.09 -20.03 8.55
CA ALA A 279 3.28 -21.22 8.30
C ALA A 279 2.83 -21.29 6.83
N ILE A 280 2.35 -20.17 6.26
CA ILE A 280 1.97 -20.07 4.85
C ILE A 280 3.15 -20.35 3.94
N LEU A 281 4.31 -19.72 4.18
CA LEU A 281 5.51 -19.88 3.35
C LEU A 281 6.12 -21.28 3.47
N ASN A 282 5.88 -22.00 4.57
CA ASN A 282 6.18 -23.43 4.74
C ASN A 282 5.12 -24.37 4.12
N GLY A 283 4.14 -23.84 3.39
CA GLY A 283 3.18 -24.63 2.62
C GLY A 283 1.90 -25.01 3.36
N GLU A 284 1.64 -24.48 4.58
CA GLU A 284 0.39 -24.74 5.28
C GLU A 284 -0.82 -24.32 4.41
N LYS A 285 -1.80 -25.22 4.31
CA LYS A 285 -3.02 -24.99 3.53
C LYS A 285 -4.09 -24.33 4.39
N GLY A 286 -5.05 -23.64 3.76
CA GLY A 286 -6.18 -23.04 4.46
C GLY A 286 -6.54 -21.65 3.93
N HIS A 287 -7.51 -21.01 4.54
CA HIS A 287 -8.08 -19.74 4.06
C HIS A 287 -7.07 -18.59 4.03
N LYS A 288 -6.16 -18.52 5.01
CA LYS A 288 -5.11 -17.50 5.04
C LYS A 288 -4.14 -17.64 3.85
N ARG A 289 -3.73 -18.89 3.54
CA ARG A 289 -2.93 -19.15 2.34
C ARG A 289 -3.69 -18.76 1.08
N ASN A 290 -4.99 -19.11 0.97
CA ASN A 290 -5.78 -18.76 -0.20
C ASN A 290 -5.87 -17.24 -0.41
N ALA A 291 -5.99 -16.46 0.67
CA ALA A 291 -5.93 -15.00 0.61
C ALA A 291 -4.58 -14.51 0.06
N VAL A 292 -3.47 -15.10 0.49
CA VAL A 292 -2.14 -14.80 -0.05
C VAL A 292 -2.05 -15.17 -1.53
N LEU A 293 -2.58 -16.34 -1.93
CA LEU A 293 -2.57 -16.80 -3.32
C LEU A 293 -3.34 -15.84 -4.23
N MET A 294 -4.51 -15.34 -3.80
CA MET A 294 -5.29 -14.36 -4.55
C MET A 294 -4.53 -13.05 -4.75
N ASN A 295 -3.96 -12.49 -3.69
CA ASN A 295 -3.27 -11.21 -3.72
C ASN A 295 -1.89 -11.31 -4.41
N ALA A 296 -1.12 -12.36 -4.15
CA ALA A 296 0.15 -12.62 -4.83
C ALA A 296 -0.06 -12.97 -6.32
N GLY A 297 -1.12 -13.73 -6.64
CA GLY A 297 -1.50 -14.04 -8.01
C GLY A 297 -1.84 -12.80 -8.83
N ALA A 298 -2.62 -11.88 -8.26
CA ALA A 298 -2.87 -10.58 -8.86
C ALA A 298 -1.58 -9.76 -9.04
N ALA A 299 -0.68 -9.77 -8.04
CA ALA A 299 0.62 -9.11 -8.13
C ALA A 299 1.46 -9.66 -9.30
N LEU A 300 1.57 -10.98 -9.42
CA LEU A 300 2.32 -11.65 -10.49
C LEU A 300 1.73 -11.36 -11.88
N TYR A 301 0.41 -11.30 -11.99
CA TYR A 301 -0.28 -10.89 -13.21
C TYR A 301 0.00 -9.41 -13.57
N ILE A 302 -0.10 -8.49 -12.61
CA ILE A 302 0.26 -7.08 -12.80
C ILE A 302 1.71 -6.96 -13.28
N GLY A 303 2.61 -7.72 -12.66
CA GLY A 303 4.04 -7.76 -12.98
C GLY A 303 4.40 -8.46 -14.30
N GLY A 304 3.41 -8.99 -15.05
CA GLY A 304 3.63 -9.70 -16.31
C GLY A 304 4.36 -11.03 -16.17
N LYS A 305 4.30 -11.63 -14.97
CA LYS A 305 4.85 -12.97 -14.69
C LYS A 305 3.84 -14.08 -15.00
N ALA A 306 2.60 -13.70 -15.24
CA ALA A 306 1.50 -14.58 -15.64
C ALA A 306 0.62 -13.87 -16.67
N GLU A 307 -0.07 -14.63 -17.52
CA GLU A 307 -0.92 -14.08 -18.59
C GLU A 307 -2.26 -13.52 -18.05
N ASN A 308 -2.75 -14.12 -16.99
CA ASN A 308 -3.98 -13.74 -16.29
C ASN A 308 -3.87 -14.03 -14.80
N MET A 309 -4.88 -13.62 -14.03
CA MET A 309 -4.88 -13.77 -12.58
C MET A 309 -4.89 -15.24 -12.14
N LYS A 310 -5.54 -16.15 -12.89
CA LYS A 310 -5.58 -17.58 -12.57
C LYS A 310 -4.19 -18.21 -12.66
N ASP A 311 -3.47 -17.94 -13.74
CA ASP A 311 -2.08 -18.39 -13.92
C ASP A 311 -1.16 -17.80 -12.86
N GLY A 312 -1.41 -16.55 -12.45
CA GLY A 312 -0.70 -15.91 -11.36
C GLY A 312 -0.91 -16.61 -10.01
N ILE A 313 -2.13 -17.04 -9.72
CA ILE A 313 -2.48 -17.81 -8.52
C ILE A 313 -1.79 -19.18 -8.53
N GLU A 314 -1.79 -19.87 -9.67
CA GLU A 314 -1.09 -21.15 -9.85
C GLU A 314 0.42 -20.97 -9.63
N LEU A 315 1.02 -19.93 -10.23
CA LEU A 315 2.44 -19.61 -10.01
C LEU A 315 2.73 -19.30 -8.55
N ALA A 316 1.90 -18.51 -7.87
CA ALA A 316 2.05 -18.21 -6.45
C ALA A 316 2.03 -19.50 -5.59
N SER A 317 1.14 -20.45 -5.92
CA SER A 317 1.10 -21.75 -5.25
C SER A 317 2.41 -22.53 -5.44
N VAL A 318 2.93 -22.58 -6.66
CA VAL A 318 4.21 -23.25 -6.97
C VAL A 318 5.36 -22.60 -6.21
N LEU A 319 5.42 -21.27 -6.11
CA LEU A 319 6.48 -20.54 -5.41
C LEU A 319 6.48 -20.82 -3.90
N ILE A 320 5.29 -21.01 -3.31
CA ILE A 320 5.17 -21.41 -1.89
C ILE A 320 5.54 -22.90 -1.74
N ASP A 321 4.93 -23.79 -2.52
CA ASP A 321 5.07 -25.24 -2.36
C ASP A 321 6.49 -25.75 -2.69
N SER A 322 7.25 -25.03 -3.52
CA SER A 322 8.66 -25.31 -3.79
C SER A 322 9.64 -24.80 -2.72
N GLY A 323 9.17 -24.02 -1.73
CA GLY A 323 10.02 -23.37 -0.73
C GLY A 323 10.66 -22.06 -1.20
N LYS A 324 10.52 -21.67 -2.47
CA LYS A 324 11.21 -20.48 -3.03
C LYS A 324 10.76 -19.18 -2.35
N ALA A 325 9.51 -19.09 -1.92
CA ALA A 325 9.00 -17.94 -1.18
C ALA A 325 9.64 -17.85 0.22
N LEU A 326 9.84 -18.98 0.89
CA LEU A 326 10.54 -19.03 2.18
C LEU A 326 12.01 -18.64 2.04
N GLU A 327 12.72 -19.19 1.05
CA GLU A 327 14.12 -18.82 0.73
C GLU A 327 14.26 -17.31 0.46
N THR A 328 13.26 -16.70 -0.18
CA THR A 328 13.25 -15.25 -0.43
C THR A 328 13.15 -14.46 0.88
N LEU A 329 12.32 -14.89 1.83
CA LEU A 329 12.24 -14.28 3.15
C LEU A 329 13.56 -14.44 3.91
N GLU A 330 14.13 -15.64 3.93
CA GLU A 330 15.41 -15.91 4.62
C GLU A 330 16.54 -15.02 4.07
N LYS A 331 16.61 -14.88 2.76
CA LYS A 331 17.57 -13.99 2.10
C LYS A 331 17.28 -12.51 2.40
N LEU A 332 16.00 -12.09 2.49
CA LEU A 332 15.62 -10.75 2.90
C LEU A 332 16.12 -10.45 4.32
N ILE A 333 15.94 -11.39 5.24
CA ILE A 333 16.44 -11.27 6.62
C ILE A 333 17.95 -11.15 6.61
N GLU A 334 18.66 -12.06 5.95
CA GLU A 334 20.12 -12.07 5.88
C GLU A 334 20.66 -10.74 5.34
N VAL A 335 20.23 -10.33 4.13
CA VAL A 335 20.77 -9.14 3.46
C VAL A 335 20.41 -7.86 4.18
N SER A 336 19.18 -7.77 4.74
CA SER A 336 18.77 -6.57 5.49
C SER A 336 19.58 -6.32 6.76
N ASN A 337 20.13 -7.38 7.37
CA ASN A 337 20.93 -7.33 8.59
C ASN A 337 22.45 -7.24 8.35
N ARG A 338 22.91 -7.31 7.10
CA ARG A 338 24.34 -7.12 6.80
C ARG A 338 24.82 -5.74 7.27
N PRO A 339 26.06 -5.61 7.83
CA PRO A 339 26.64 -4.30 8.08
C PRO A 339 26.63 -3.42 6.82
N GLU A 340 26.33 -2.14 6.98
CA GLU A 340 26.51 -1.17 5.88
C GLU A 340 27.98 -0.73 5.87
N VAL A 341 28.66 -0.93 4.73
CA VAL A 341 30.05 -0.52 4.49
C VAL A 341 30.10 0.86 3.82
#